data_1b341693e492a73a5849fc9d70ac9c01
#
_entry.id   1b341693e492a73a5849fc9d70ac9c01
#
_cell.length_a   1.000
_cell.length_b   1.000
_cell.length_c   1.000
_cell.angle_alpha   90.00
_cell.angle_beta   90.00
_cell.angle_gamma   90.00
#
_symmetry.space_group_name_H-M   'P 1'
#
loop_
_entity.id
_entity.type
_entity.pdbx_description
1 polymer ?
#
loop_
_entity_poly.entity_id
_entity_poly.type
_entity_poly.pdbx_seq_one_letter_code
_entity_poly.pdbx_strand_id
1 'polypeptide(L)'
;MIVVTDEVIADAVAPSFKEALRREGLTLIKLLVLRGKAPLVADYRGIQEIITQVQGLLTTPRRDGKKGERALCQSLLVSLGSGTINDLVKCSAGALGVPYLSVPTAPSVDGYSSFGASILKENFKQTLPCPAPRVVFTAPEVLSAAPAQLRAAGYGDLASKITAGSDWVLADAFGLDPIDGTAWAYTQEGLIKRLSAAPDDLADEIFAGLVRTGFAMQITSSSRPVSGAEHLISHVWEMEHLEIDGITVPHGIKVGIGLLTISAFTFLVLDHMRNGISLDALPKIPGPEARAQEVAQLCAHLPVSAYRAIEEVALSKLPTQETVNERYNYERKWYRNLADKIETQLVPFEELKGMLARAGCFTSPRELGVDRSRFLRTLKIAQMIRSRYTVLDFAWETGLFESCAEEITAMFF
;
A
#
# COMPACT_ATOMS: atom_id res chain seq x y z
N MET A 1 -3.48 1.52 29.95
CA MET A 1 -3.09 1.30 28.55
C MET A 1 -2.35 -0.01 28.43
N ILE A 2 -2.54 -0.72 27.31
CA ILE A 2 -1.74 -1.88 26.91
C ILE A 2 -0.96 -1.45 25.66
N VAL A 3 0.36 -1.43 25.74
CA VAL A 3 1.25 -1.02 24.65
C VAL A 3 1.76 -2.28 23.95
N VAL A 4 1.67 -2.31 22.63
CA VAL A 4 2.18 -3.39 21.77
C VAL A 4 3.33 -2.84 20.94
N THR A 5 4.42 -3.58 20.89
CA THR A 5 5.65 -3.19 20.20
C THR A 5 6.41 -4.44 19.73
N ASP A 6 7.50 -4.26 18.99
CA ASP A 6 8.50 -5.29 18.67
C ASP A 6 9.73 -5.21 19.57
N GLU A 7 10.65 -6.17 19.43
CA GLU A 7 11.86 -6.24 20.27
C GLU A 7 12.80 -5.03 20.04
N VAL A 8 12.94 -4.56 18.79
CA VAL A 8 13.82 -3.43 18.45
C VAL A 8 13.32 -2.15 19.12
N ILE A 9 12.04 -1.88 19.00
CA ILE A 9 11.41 -0.67 19.57
C ILE A 9 11.28 -0.79 21.09
N ALA A 10 11.09 -2.01 21.61
CA ALA A 10 11.10 -2.25 23.06
C ALA A 10 12.40 -1.80 23.73
N ASP A 11 13.52 -1.97 23.06
CA ASP A 11 14.83 -1.56 23.58
C ASP A 11 15.13 -0.08 23.28
N ALA A 12 14.82 0.42 22.06
CA ALA A 12 15.21 1.73 21.61
C ALA A 12 14.30 2.88 22.10
N VAL A 13 12.99 2.67 22.11
CA VAL A 13 11.98 3.74 22.33
C VAL A 13 11.12 3.53 23.56
N ALA A 14 10.79 2.28 23.91
CA ALA A 14 9.87 2.01 24.99
C ALA A 14 10.34 2.51 26.38
N PRO A 15 11.63 2.57 26.71
CA PRO A 15 12.08 3.15 27.98
C PRO A 15 11.68 4.61 28.14
N SER A 16 11.95 5.46 27.15
CA SER A 16 11.57 6.89 27.15
C SER A 16 10.07 7.07 27.15
N PHE A 17 9.34 6.23 26.39
CA PHE A 17 7.89 6.24 26.37
C PHE A 17 7.27 5.88 27.73
N LYS A 18 7.78 4.87 28.40
CA LYS A 18 7.34 4.49 29.76
C LYS A 18 7.57 5.61 30.78
N GLU A 19 8.72 6.27 30.69
CA GLU A 19 9.04 7.38 31.59
C GLU A 19 8.10 8.58 31.34
N ALA A 20 7.78 8.89 30.07
CA ALA A 20 6.81 9.91 29.74
C ALA A 20 5.43 9.58 30.31
N LEU A 21 4.96 8.34 30.16
CA LEU A 21 3.69 7.90 30.75
C LEU A 21 3.68 8.08 32.27
N ARG A 22 4.79 7.72 32.94
CA ARG A 22 4.92 7.85 34.40
C ARG A 22 4.84 9.33 34.87
N ARG A 23 5.51 10.23 34.13
CA ARG A 23 5.48 11.68 34.41
C ARG A 23 4.07 12.26 34.32
N GLU A 24 3.30 11.82 33.34
CA GLU A 24 1.93 12.25 33.09
C GLU A 24 0.89 11.49 33.97
N GLY A 25 1.33 10.66 34.90
CA GLY A 25 0.43 9.89 35.78
C GLY A 25 -0.42 8.85 35.05
N LEU A 26 -0.02 8.44 33.84
CA LEU A 26 -0.73 7.48 33.04
C LEU A 26 -0.32 6.05 33.38
N THR A 27 -1.31 5.15 33.53
CA THR A 27 -1.06 3.77 33.95
C THR A 27 -0.79 2.86 32.77
N LEU A 28 0.43 2.33 32.69
CA LEU A 28 0.79 1.22 31.81
C LEU A 28 0.39 -0.11 32.47
N ILE A 29 -0.58 -0.81 31.92
CA ILE A 29 -1.03 -2.14 32.39
C ILE A 29 0.00 -3.19 31.95
N LYS A 30 0.39 -3.17 30.68
CA LYS A 30 1.33 -4.14 30.10
C LYS A 30 2.02 -3.57 28.88
N LEU A 31 3.30 -3.90 28.71
CA LEU A 31 4.02 -3.84 27.44
C LEU A 31 4.02 -5.25 26.84
N LEU A 32 3.37 -5.44 25.69
CA LEU A 32 3.39 -6.67 24.91
C LEU A 32 4.48 -6.51 23.84
N VAL A 33 5.50 -7.33 23.89
CA VAL A 33 6.59 -7.35 22.93
C VAL A 33 6.39 -8.54 22.00
N LEU A 34 6.05 -8.26 20.75
CA LEU A 34 5.90 -9.28 19.73
C LEU A 34 7.30 -9.77 19.33
N ARG A 35 7.43 -11.09 19.25
CA ARG A 35 8.67 -11.78 18.91
C ARG A 35 8.52 -12.56 17.61
N GLY A 36 9.58 -12.65 16.83
CA GLY A 36 9.58 -13.43 15.61
C GLY A 36 10.83 -13.19 14.77
N LYS A 37 10.85 -13.74 13.55
CA LYS A 37 11.91 -13.43 12.59
C LYS A 37 11.80 -11.94 12.25
N ALA A 38 12.86 -11.18 12.47
CA ALA A 38 12.90 -9.76 12.13
C ALA A 38 13.23 -9.59 10.62
N PRO A 39 12.57 -8.63 9.92
CA PRO A 39 11.46 -7.81 10.40
C PRO A 39 10.16 -8.61 10.51
N LEU A 40 9.32 -8.26 11.49
CA LEU A 40 7.99 -8.85 11.65
C LEU A 40 7.11 -8.56 10.44
N VAL A 41 6.25 -9.51 10.11
CA VAL A 41 5.24 -9.38 9.05
C VAL A 41 3.86 -9.14 9.66
N ALA A 42 3.07 -8.25 9.08
CA ALA A 42 1.68 -8.04 9.47
C ALA A 42 0.83 -9.21 8.95
N ASP A 43 0.77 -10.29 9.72
CA ASP A 43 0.00 -11.49 9.41
C ASP A 43 -1.15 -11.74 10.40
N TYR A 44 -2.06 -12.63 10.00
CA TYR A 44 -3.25 -12.94 10.81
C TYR A 44 -2.90 -13.63 12.13
N ARG A 45 -1.76 -14.32 12.24
CA ARG A 45 -1.30 -14.97 13.48
C ARG A 45 -0.89 -13.95 14.53
N GLY A 46 -0.19 -12.88 14.12
CA GLY A 46 0.16 -11.78 15.01
C GLY A 46 -1.08 -11.07 15.60
N ILE A 47 -2.15 -10.93 14.82
CA ILE A 47 -3.43 -10.40 15.31
C ILE A 47 -4.01 -11.32 16.40
N GLN A 48 -4.07 -12.63 16.15
CA GLN A 48 -4.61 -13.60 17.11
C GLN A 48 -3.77 -13.66 18.38
N GLU A 49 -2.46 -13.54 18.28
CA GLU A 49 -1.56 -13.48 19.43
C GLU A 49 -1.89 -12.27 20.30
N ILE A 50 -2.01 -11.06 19.73
CA ILE A 50 -2.36 -9.85 20.46
C ILE A 50 -3.73 -10.02 21.16
N ILE A 51 -4.74 -10.49 20.43
CA ILE A 51 -6.09 -10.69 20.97
C ILE A 51 -6.04 -11.64 22.17
N THR A 52 -5.39 -12.79 22.04
CA THR A 52 -5.27 -13.79 23.11
C THR A 52 -4.57 -13.23 24.33
N GLN A 53 -3.46 -12.52 24.16
CA GLN A 53 -2.72 -11.91 25.27
C GLN A 53 -3.54 -10.82 25.96
N VAL A 54 -4.23 -9.96 25.21
CA VAL A 54 -5.08 -8.90 25.76
C VAL A 54 -6.26 -9.49 26.54
N GLN A 55 -6.96 -10.46 25.98
CA GLN A 55 -8.06 -11.16 26.66
C GLN A 55 -7.60 -11.84 27.96
N GLY A 56 -6.44 -12.50 27.92
CA GLY A 56 -5.84 -13.12 29.11
C GLY A 56 -5.57 -12.11 30.24
N LEU A 57 -5.10 -10.90 29.90
CA LEU A 57 -4.89 -9.83 30.89
C LEU A 57 -6.20 -9.31 31.50
N LEU A 58 -7.29 -9.35 30.76
CA LEU A 58 -8.58 -8.79 31.14
C LEU A 58 -9.45 -9.80 31.92
N THR A 59 -9.22 -11.09 31.69
CA THR A 59 -9.92 -12.19 32.40
C THR A 59 -9.25 -12.61 33.70
N THR A 60 -7.98 -12.27 33.91
CA THR A 60 -7.26 -12.58 35.15
C THR A 60 -7.86 -11.79 36.31
N PRO A 61 -8.33 -12.45 37.41
CA PRO A 61 -8.87 -11.75 38.57
C PRO A 61 -7.81 -10.78 39.14
N ARG A 62 -8.17 -9.53 39.31
CA ARG A 62 -7.32 -8.57 40.04
C ARG A 62 -7.24 -8.96 41.49
N ARG A 63 -6.13 -8.65 42.18
CA ARG A 63 -5.95 -8.86 43.64
C ARG A 63 -7.04 -8.22 44.50
N ASP A 64 -7.85 -7.31 43.92
CA ASP A 64 -8.98 -6.64 44.56
C ASP A 64 -10.35 -7.34 44.37
N GLY A 65 -10.37 -8.53 43.75
CA GLY A 65 -11.57 -9.38 43.60
C GLY A 65 -12.62 -8.87 42.59
N LYS A 66 -12.37 -7.80 41.84
CA LYS A 66 -13.32 -7.29 40.84
C LYS A 66 -13.17 -8.02 39.51
N LYS A 67 -14.27 -8.58 39.00
CA LYS A 67 -14.31 -9.32 37.71
C LYS A 67 -13.98 -8.43 36.52
N GLY A 68 -13.20 -8.99 35.59
CA GLY A 68 -12.58 -8.30 34.45
C GLY A 68 -13.49 -7.71 33.34
N GLU A 69 -14.82 -7.92 33.39
CA GLU A 69 -15.72 -7.41 32.34
C GLU A 69 -15.78 -5.87 32.24
N ARG A 70 -15.53 -5.15 33.32
CA ARG A 70 -15.40 -3.67 33.28
C ARG A 70 -14.08 -3.19 32.69
N ALA A 71 -13.07 -4.06 32.57
CA ALA A 71 -11.74 -3.67 32.16
C ALA A 71 -11.62 -3.50 30.62
N LEU A 72 -12.42 -4.22 29.83
CA LEU A 72 -12.36 -4.12 28.36
C LEU A 72 -12.83 -2.75 27.87
N CYS A 73 -13.98 -2.27 28.34
CA CYS A 73 -14.53 -0.97 27.95
C CYS A 73 -13.68 0.24 28.40
N GLN A 74 -12.74 0.02 29.34
CA GLN A 74 -11.82 1.05 29.85
C GLN A 74 -10.39 0.85 29.34
N SER A 75 -10.16 -0.15 28.46
CA SER A 75 -8.83 -0.45 27.94
C SER A 75 -8.56 0.34 26.68
N LEU A 76 -7.32 0.78 26.55
CA LEU A 76 -6.79 1.48 25.40
C LEU A 76 -5.58 0.71 24.89
N LEU A 77 -5.60 0.27 23.65
CA LEU A 77 -4.42 -0.27 22.98
C LEU A 77 -3.56 0.87 22.43
N VAL A 78 -2.26 0.68 22.43
CA VAL A 78 -1.30 1.61 21.85
C VAL A 78 -0.36 0.82 20.96
N SER A 79 -0.29 1.15 19.68
CA SER A 79 0.76 0.65 18.78
C SER A 79 1.99 1.56 18.93
N LEU A 80 3.09 1.03 19.43
CA LEU A 80 4.38 1.72 19.50
C LEU A 80 5.32 1.03 18.54
N GLY A 81 5.45 1.54 17.29
CA GLY A 81 6.25 0.90 16.26
C GLY A 81 5.99 1.42 14.85
N SER A 82 6.52 0.72 13.86
CA SER A 82 6.30 1.01 12.43
C SER A 82 4.95 0.47 11.93
N GLY A 83 4.72 0.54 10.62
CA GLY A 83 3.47 0.14 9.98
C GLY A 83 2.99 -1.26 10.35
N THR A 84 3.90 -2.24 10.44
CA THR A 84 3.57 -3.63 10.82
C THR A 84 2.89 -3.69 12.20
N ILE A 85 3.48 -3.05 13.21
CA ILE A 85 2.90 -3.01 14.56
C ILE A 85 1.57 -2.26 14.55
N ASN A 86 1.49 -1.16 13.82
CA ASN A 86 0.25 -0.41 13.68
C ASN A 86 -0.89 -1.27 13.10
N ASP A 87 -0.64 -1.98 12.01
CA ASP A 87 -1.66 -2.79 11.35
C ASP A 87 -2.13 -3.97 12.20
N LEU A 88 -1.20 -4.64 12.89
CA LEU A 88 -1.54 -5.73 13.84
C LEU A 88 -2.41 -5.21 14.98
N VAL A 89 -2.04 -4.08 15.61
CA VAL A 89 -2.79 -3.47 16.71
C VAL A 89 -4.14 -2.94 16.25
N LYS A 90 -4.19 -2.29 15.09
CA LYS A 90 -5.42 -1.79 14.49
C LYS A 90 -6.48 -2.88 14.31
N CYS A 91 -6.10 -4.00 13.69
CA CYS A 91 -6.99 -5.15 13.50
C CYS A 91 -7.39 -5.78 14.85
N SER A 92 -6.44 -5.93 15.77
CA SER A 92 -6.72 -6.49 17.10
C SER A 92 -7.66 -5.61 17.91
N ALA A 93 -7.48 -4.28 17.86
CA ALA A 93 -8.36 -3.32 18.51
C ALA A 93 -9.78 -3.37 17.94
N GLY A 94 -9.91 -3.45 16.61
CA GLY A 94 -11.19 -3.62 15.94
C GLY A 94 -11.91 -4.91 16.35
N ALA A 95 -11.21 -6.03 16.38
CA ALA A 95 -11.75 -7.32 16.80
C ALA A 95 -12.16 -7.37 18.28
N LEU A 96 -11.44 -6.63 19.13
CA LEU A 96 -11.72 -6.52 20.55
C LEU A 96 -12.80 -5.46 20.88
N GLY A 97 -13.18 -4.62 19.92
CA GLY A 97 -14.09 -3.50 20.14
C GLY A 97 -13.53 -2.40 21.06
N VAL A 98 -12.20 -2.23 21.11
CA VAL A 98 -11.53 -1.23 21.95
C VAL A 98 -10.88 -0.13 21.12
N PRO A 99 -10.80 1.12 21.62
CA PRO A 99 -10.07 2.17 20.95
C PRO A 99 -8.56 1.91 20.96
N TYR A 100 -7.85 2.44 19.94
CA TYR A 100 -6.39 2.42 19.95
C TYR A 100 -5.78 3.77 19.55
N LEU A 101 -4.53 3.96 19.98
CA LEU A 101 -3.66 5.07 19.58
C LEU A 101 -2.50 4.52 18.76
N SER A 102 -2.10 5.28 17.74
CA SER A 102 -0.91 4.99 16.94
C SER A 102 0.24 5.92 17.35
N VAL A 103 1.39 5.31 17.69
CA VAL A 103 2.65 6.00 18.00
C VAL A 103 3.70 5.51 16.99
N PRO A 104 3.72 6.08 15.78
CA PRO A 104 4.69 5.73 14.74
C PRO A 104 6.13 6.02 15.18
N THR A 105 7.03 5.08 14.89
CA THR A 105 8.47 5.23 15.14
C THR A 105 9.29 5.39 13.86
N ALA A 106 8.63 5.39 12.70
CA ALA A 106 9.24 5.66 11.40
C ALA A 106 8.19 6.23 10.44
N PRO A 107 8.54 7.14 9.53
CA PRO A 107 7.63 7.65 8.50
C PRO A 107 7.60 6.69 7.30
N SER A 108 7.13 5.44 7.46
CA SER A 108 7.41 4.36 6.51
C SER A 108 6.25 3.93 5.62
N VAL A 109 4.99 4.26 5.99
CA VAL A 109 3.77 3.88 5.26
C VAL A 109 2.61 4.84 5.56
N ASP A 110 1.59 4.85 4.73
CA ASP A 110 0.37 5.65 4.91
C ASP A 110 -0.70 4.98 5.81
N GLY A 111 -0.44 3.76 6.26
CA GLY A 111 -1.35 2.97 7.09
C GLY A 111 -1.64 3.52 8.50
N TYR A 112 -0.87 4.49 9.00
CA TYR A 112 -0.99 4.94 10.40
C TYR A 112 -2.36 5.53 10.75
N SER A 113 -2.90 6.36 9.89
CA SER A 113 -4.19 7.02 10.07
C SER A 113 -5.32 6.40 9.24
N SER A 114 -5.06 5.38 8.45
CA SER A 114 -6.00 4.83 7.48
C SER A 114 -7.16 4.04 8.12
N PHE A 115 -8.24 3.97 7.37
CA PHE A 115 -9.23 2.89 7.48
C PHE A 115 -8.63 1.59 6.95
N GLY A 116 -8.91 0.47 7.63
CA GLY A 116 -8.40 -0.85 7.26
C GLY A 116 -6.91 -1.04 7.53
N ALA A 117 -6.48 -2.27 7.43
CA ALA A 117 -5.08 -2.67 7.56
C ALA A 117 -4.71 -3.72 6.52
N SER A 118 -3.49 -3.63 6.02
CA SER A 118 -2.99 -4.51 4.96
C SER A 118 -2.33 -5.75 5.58
N ILE A 119 -3.08 -6.85 5.64
CA ILE A 119 -2.70 -8.07 6.35
C ILE A 119 -2.46 -9.22 5.39
N LEU A 120 -1.41 -9.99 5.67
CA LEU A 120 -1.16 -11.28 5.02
C LEU A 120 -2.00 -12.36 5.71
N LYS A 121 -3.00 -12.88 5.00
CA LYS A 121 -3.83 -13.98 5.44
C LYS A 121 -3.77 -15.10 4.42
N GLU A 122 -3.39 -16.29 4.84
CA GLU A 122 -3.25 -17.46 3.95
C GLU A 122 -2.35 -17.18 2.73
N ASN A 123 -1.25 -16.43 2.95
CA ASN A 123 -0.32 -15.96 1.92
C ASN A 123 -0.92 -15.03 0.84
N PHE A 124 -2.13 -14.53 1.05
CA PHE A 124 -2.72 -13.52 0.19
C PHE A 124 -2.80 -12.18 0.91
N LYS A 125 -2.26 -11.12 0.27
CA LYS A 125 -2.26 -9.77 0.81
C LYS A 125 -3.62 -9.12 0.57
N GLN A 126 -4.33 -8.80 1.66
CA GLN A 126 -5.66 -8.22 1.60
C GLN A 126 -5.82 -7.08 2.62
N THR A 127 -6.70 -6.16 2.34
CA THR A 127 -7.08 -5.11 3.28
C THR A 127 -8.24 -5.61 4.13
N LEU A 128 -7.99 -5.77 5.44
CA LEU A 128 -9.05 -6.10 6.40
C LEU A 128 -9.72 -4.81 6.89
N PRO A 129 -11.07 -4.75 6.95
CA PRO A 129 -11.77 -3.62 7.52
C PRO A 129 -11.43 -3.47 9.01
N CYS A 130 -10.87 -2.34 9.39
CA CYS A 130 -10.51 -2.03 10.76
C CYS A 130 -10.73 -0.52 11.02
N PRO A 131 -11.11 -0.13 12.25
CA PRO A 131 -11.28 1.28 12.58
C PRO A 131 -9.94 2.03 12.55
N ALA A 132 -9.98 3.29 12.16
CA ALA A 132 -8.84 4.19 12.30
C ALA A 132 -8.47 4.42 13.78
N PRO A 133 -7.24 4.84 14.10
CA PRO A 133 -6.86 5.20 15.46
C PRO A 133 -7.62 6.43 15.94
N ARG A 134 -7.79 6.55 17.25
CA ARG A 134 -8.34 7.77 17.86
C ARG A 134 -7.39 8.94 17.78
N VAL A 135 -6.09 8.66 17.84
CA VAL A 135 -5.02 9.65 17.74
C VAL A 135 -3.82 8.99 17.06
N VAL A 136 -3.15 9.75 16.23
CA VAL A 136 -1.81 9.45 15.72
C VAL A 136 -0.89 10.54 16.25
N PHE A 137 0.17 10.17 16.96
CA PHE A 137 1.18 11.14 17.42
C PHE A 137 2.56 10.51 17.41
N THR A 138 3.57 11.33 17.21
CA THR A 138 4.98 10.92 17.27
C THR A 138 5.84 12.13 17.64
N ALA A 139 7.12 11.89 17.88
CA ALA A 139 8.10 12.95 18.08
C ALA A 139 8.97 13.06 16.83
N PRO A 140 9.26 14.28 16.30
CA PRO A 140 10.12 14.49 15.14
C PRO A 140 11.48 13.81 15.26
N GLU A 141 12.06 13.83 16.45
CA GLU A 141 13.36 13.22 16.74
C GLU A 141 13.33 11.69 16.56
N VAL A 142 12.18 11.05 16.84
CA VAL A 142 11.99 9.61 16.65
C VAL A 142 11.88 9.27 15.16
N LEU A 143 11.16 10.09 14.38
CA LEU A 143 11.03 9.91 12.94
C LEU A 143 12.37 10.10 12.23
N SER A 144 13.11 11.15 12.59
CA SER A 144 14.42 11.46 11.99
C SER A 144 15.47 10.41 12.33
N ALA A 145 15.40 9.81 13.53
CA ALA A 145 16.28 8.73 13.97
C ALA A 145 15.91 7.35 13.41
N ALA A 146 14.78 7.22 12.71
CA ALA A 146 14.38 5.96 12.09
C ALA A 146 15.43 5.47 11.07
N PRO A 147 15.58 4.14 10.86
CA PRO A 147 16.50 3.61 9.86
C PRO A 147 16.26 4.25 8.48
N ALA A 148 17.36 4.59 7.78
CA ALA A 148 17.31 5.26 6.47
C ALA A 148 16.40 4.51 5.48
N GLN A 149 16.43 3.18 5.49
CA GLN A 149 15.59 2.35 4.64
C GLN A 149 14.08 2.52 4.92
N LEU A 150 13.68 2.76 6.18
CA LEU A 150 12.29 3.03 6.52
C LEU A 150 11.86 4.45 6.16
N ARG A 151 12.78 5.43 6.24
CA ARG A 151 12.51 6.80 5.73
C ARG A 151 12.38 6.80 4.21
N ALA A 152 13.27 6.09 3.50
CA ALA A 152 13.17 5.90 2.05
C ALA A 152 11.86 5.16 1.66
N ALA A 153 11.44 4.16 2.43
CA ALA A 153 10.17 3.48 2.22
C ALA A 153 8.99 4.46 2.29
N GLY A 154 8.95 5.33 3.30
CA GLY A 154 7.91 6.35 3.39
C GLY A 154 7.91 7.34 2.23
N TYR A 155 9.10 7.72 1.76
CA TYR A 155 9.21 8.55 0.57
C TYR A 155 8.62 7.85 -0.67
N GLY A 156 8.99 6.60 -0.92
CA GLY A 156 8.47 5.81 -2.04
C GLY A 156 6.95 5.61 -1.96
N ASP A 157 6.44 5.35 -0.75
CA ASP A 157 4.99 5.21 -0.52
C ASP A 157 4.25 6.55 -0.75
N LEU A 158 4.75 7.68 -0.25
CA LEU A 158 4.14 8.98 -0.51
C LEU A 158 4.23 9.38 -1.98
N ALA A 159 5.38 9.20 -2.62
CA ALA A 159 5.58 9.53 -4.03
C ALA A 159 4.66 8.73 -4.97
N SER A 160 4.28 7.51 -4.59
CA SER A 160 3.38 6.68 -5.38
C SER A 160 2.00 7.31 -5.66
N LYS A 161 1.61 8.31 -4.85
CA LYS A 161 0.34 9.04 -5.05
C LYS A 161 0.32 9.79 -6.39
N ILE A 162 1.47 10.01 -7.01
CA ILE A 162 1.60 10.54 -8.36
C ILE A 162 0.90 9.60 -9.36
N THR A 163 1.29 8.32 -9.41
CA THR A 163 0.69 7.34 -10.33
C THR A 163 -0.67 6.83 -9.87
N ALA A 164 -0.90 6.72 -8.56
CA ALA A 164 -2.23 6.41 -8.04
C ALA A 164 -3.26 7.48 -8.45
N GLY A 165 -2.86 8.77 -8.45
CA GLY A 165 -3.68 9.87 -8.94
C GLY A 165 -3.95 9.76 -10.44
N SER A 166 -2.94 9.42 -11.27
CA SER A 166 -3.11 9.23 -12.70
C SER A 166 -4.08 8.08 -13.03
N ASP A 167 -3.97 6.97 -12.32
CA ASP A 167 -4.91 5.85 -12.43
C ASP A 167 -6.33 6.23 -12.00
N TRP A 168 -6.46 7.10 -10.98
CA TRP A 168 -7.79 7.55 -10.55
C TRP A 168 -8.42 8.48 -11.57
N VAL A 169 -7.63 9.40 -12.17
CA VAL A 169 -8.09 10.25 -13.28
C VAL A 169 -8.54 9.41 -14.47
N LEU A 170 -7.81 8.34 -14.78
CA LEU A 170 -8.16 7.41 -15.86
C LEU A 170 -9.50 6.70 -15.56
N ALA A 171 -9.68 6.15 -14.37
CA ALA A 171 -10.90 5.45 -13.98
C ALA A 171 -12.12 6.39 -13.88
N ASP A 172 -11.94 7.61 -13.37
CA ASP A 172 -12.97 8.67 -13.32
C ASP A 172 -13.46 9.03 -14.72
N ALA A 173 -12.53 9.17 -15.68
CA ALA A 173 -12.87 9.54 -17.04
C ALA A 173 -13.75 8.49 -17.76
N PHE A 174 -13.62 7.21 -17.39
CA PHE A 174 -14.48 6.14 -17.88
C PHE A 174 -15.72 5.89 -17.01
N GLY A 175 -15.93 6.71 -15.96
CA GLY A 175 -17.06 6.57 -15.04
C GLY A 175 -17.01 5.31 -14.16
N LEU A 176 -15.83 4.68 -14.02
CA LEU A 176 -15.66 3.43 -13.29
C LEU A 176 -15.42 3.66 -11.79
N ASP A 177 -14.77 4.75 -11.43
CA ASP A 177 -14.42 5.08 -10.05
C ASP A 177 -14.31 6.61 -9.88
N PRO A 178 -15.43 7.29 -9.59
CA PRO A 178 -15.47 8.75 -9.53
C PRO A 178 -14.52 9.34 -8.48
N ILE A 179 -13.86 10.44 -8.81
CA ILE A 179 -12.98 11.15 -7.90
C ILE A 179 -13.80 11.86 -6.81
N ASP A 180 -13.54 11.50 -5.55
CA ASP A 180 -13.95 12.32 -4.40
C ASP A 180 -12.99 13.50 -4.26
N GLY A 181 -13.52 14.73 -4.42
CA GLY A 181 -12.71 15.94 -4.41
C GLY A 181 -12.01 16.22 -3.08
N THR A 182 -12.60 15.79 -1.95
CA THR A 182 -11.98 15.94 -0.63
C THR A 182 -10.82 14.97 -0.46
N ALA A 183 -11.03 13.70 -0.79
CA ALA A 183 -9.96 12.69 -0.74
C ALA A 183 -8.82 13.03 -1.72
N TRP A 184 -9.14 13.55 -2.91
CA TRP A 184 -8.16 14.06 -3.87
C TRP A 184 -7.31 15.17 -3.28
N ALA A 185 -7.92 16.17 -2.64
CA ALA A 185 -7.21 17.28 -2.00
C ALA A 185 -6.25 16.78 -0.90
N TYR A 186 -6.68 15.80 -0.10
CA TYR A 186 -5.81 15.19 0.91
C TYR A 186 -4.59 14.48 0.33
N THR A 187 -4.70 13.88 -0.85
CA THR A 187 -3.61 13.11 -1.47
C THR A 187 -2.73 13.95 -2.39
N GLN A 188 -3.30 14.89 -3.15
CA GLN A 188 -2.59 15.56 -4.23
C GLN A 188 -2.11 16.98 -3.89
N GLU A 189 -2.84 17.71 -3.03
CA GLU A 189 -2.45 19.08 -2.69
C GLU A 189 -1.15 19.13 -1.89
N GLY A 190 -0.15 19.80 -2.47
CA GLY A 190 1.16 19.96 -1.86
C GLY A 190 2.05 18.71 -1.89
N LEU A 191 1.66 17.65 -2.63
CA LEU A 191 2.43 16.41 -2.74
C LEU A 191 3.87 16.66 -3.19
N ILE A 192 4.07 17.31 -4.34
CA ILE A 192 5.41 17.58 -4.88
C ILE A 192 6.21 18.49 -3.96
N LYS A 193 5.58 19.47 -3.32
CA LYS A 193 6.24 20.34 -2.33
C LYS A 193 6.82 19.52 -1.18
N ARG A 194 6.06 18.56 -0.63
CA ARG A 194 6.51 17.69 0.47
C ARG A 194 7.66 16.79 0.04
N LEU A 195 7.56 16.19 -1.15
CA LEU A 195 8.60 15.35 -1.73
C LEU A 195 9.90 16.11 -2.05
N SER A 196 9.82 17.44 -2.14
CA SER A 196 10.94 18.35 -2.40
C SER A 196 11.40 19.10 -1.15
N ALA A 197 10.98 18.69 0.04
CA ALA A 197 11.38 19.32 1.29
C ALA A 197 12.90 19.23 1.53
N ALA A 198 13.43 20.16 2.33
CA ALA A 198 14.83 20.13 2.72
C ALA A 198 15.16 18.84 3.51
N PRO A 199 16.39 18.34 3.47
CA PRO A 199 16.77 17.09 4.15
C PRO A 199 16.41 17.04 5.63
N ASP A 200 16.56 18.17 6.34
CA ASP A 200 16.27 18.27 7.78
C ASP A 200 14.76 18.17 8.10
N ASP A 201 13.90 18.63 7.18
CA ASP A 201 12.44 18.63 7.32
C ASP A 201 11.80 17.42 6.64
N LEU A 202 12.54 16.65 5.87
CA LEU A 202 11.99 15.65 4.96
C LEU A 202 11.22 14.56 5.69
N ALA A 203 11.72 14.07 6.83
CA ALA A 203 11.05 13.00 7.57
C ALA A 203 9.66 13.45 8.08
N ASP A 204 9.55 14.68 8.56
CA ASP A 204 8.32 15.26 9.09
C ASP A 204 7.32 15.56 7.97
N GLU A 205 7.78 16.12 6.84
CA GLU A 205 6.93 16.38 5.68
C GLU A 205 6.42 15.10 5.03
N ILE A 206 7.26 14.05 4.94
CA ILE A 206 6.82 12.72 4.48
C ILE A 206 5.78 12.15 5.44
N PHE A 207 6.03 12.19 6.75
CA PHE A 207 5.07 11.69 7.74
C PHE A 207 3.74 12.46 7.67
N ALA A 208 3.78 13.77 7.60
CA ALA A 208 2.59 14.60 7.45
C ALA A 208 1.80 14.25 6.16
N GLY A 209 2.50 14.03 5.05
CA GLY A 209 1.92 13.57 3.80
C GLY A 209 1.24 12.20 3.95
N LEU A 210 1.93 11.21 4.53
CA LEU A 210 1.41 9.87 4.77
C LEU A 210 0.17 9.87 5.69
N VAL A 211 0.14 10.71 6.73
CA VAL A 211 -1.05 10.86 7.59
C VAL A 211 -2.22 11.45 6.81
N ARG A 212 -1.99 12.46 5.97
CA ARG A 212 -3.04 13.04 5.09
C ARG A 212 -3.63 12.00 4.15
N THR A 213 -2.78 11.17 3.52
CA THR A 213 -3.25 10.11 2.61
C THR A 213 -4.06 9.04 3.36
N GLY A 214 -3.73 8.74 4.61
CA GLY A 214 -4.55 7.89 5.47
C GLY A 214 -5.95 8.47 5.75
N PHE A 215 -6.08 9.78 5.88
CA PHE A 215 -7.40 10.43 5.98
C PHE A 215 -8.20 10.32 4.68
N ALA A 216 -7.56 10.41 3.51
CA ALA A 216 -8.24 10.17 2.24
C ALA A 216 -8.85 8.76 2.17
N MET A 217 -8.13 7.74 2.68
CA MET A 217 -8.66 6.39 2.80
C MET A 217 -9.86 6.28 3.75
N GLN A 218 -9.88 7.05 4.84
CA GLN A 218 -11.05 7.10 5.73
C GLN A 218 -12.27 7.70 5.03
N ILE A 219 -12.09 8.81 4.28
CA ILE A 219 -13.17 9.50 3.57
C ILE A 219 -13.83 8.56 2.57
N THR A 220 -13.06 7.85 1.78
CA THR A 220 -13.57 6.95 0.74
C THR A 220 -13.88 5.53 1.23
N SER A 221 -13.49 5.19 2.47
CA SER A 221 -13.50 3.80 2.98
C SER A 221 -12.83 2.81 2.01
N SER A 222 -11.81 3.28 1.31
CA SER A 222 -11.11 2.57 0.24
C SER A 222 -9.64 3.01 0.18
N SER A 223 -8.78 2.16 -0.35
CA SER A 223 -7.40 2.54 -0.70
C SER A 223 -7.26 3.17 -2.08
N ARG A 224 -8.38 3.42 -2.81
CA ARG A 224 -8.34 4.00 -4.16
C ARG A 224 -7.55 5.31 -4.24
N PRO A 225 -7.72 6.28 -3.32
CA PRO A 225 -7.04 7.57 -3.41
C PRO A 225 -5.51 7.49 -3.35
N VAL A 226 -4.97 6.39 -2.81
CA VAL A 226 -3.54 6.30 -2.43
C VAL A 226 -2.81 5.15 -3.10
N SER A 227 -3.50 4.28 -3.83
CA SER A 227 -2.94 3.03 -4.34
C SER A 227 -3.46 2.76 -5.76
N GLY A 228 -2.58 2.79 -6.73
CA GLY A 228 -2.80 2.46 -8.13
C GLY A 228 -2.08 1.17 -8.53
N ALA A 229 -1.69 1.07 -9.79
CA ALA A 229 -0.98 -0.08 -10.36
C ALA A 229 0.40 -0.30 -9.72
N GLU A 230 1.07 0.76 -9.27
CA GLU A 230 2.36 0.68 -8.59
C GLU A 230 2.31 -0.17 -7.30
N HIS A 231 1.24 -0.03 -6.54
CA HIS A 231 1.02 -0.87 -5.35
C HIS A 231 0.72 -2.32 -5.72
N LEU A 232 0.04 -2.57 -6.85
CA LEU A 232 -0.23 -3.94 -7.29
C LEU A 232 1.08 -4.69 -7.57
N ILE A 233 2.07 -4.04 -8.16
CA ILE A 233 3.43 -4.59 -8.33
C ILE A 233 4.04 -4.97 -6.96
N SER A 234 4.00 -4.06 -5.99
CA SER A 234 4.50 -4.32 -4.63
C SER A 234 3.78 -5.49 -3.97
N HIS A 235 2.46 -5.58 -4.12
CA HIS A 235 1.66 -6.67 -3.53
C HIS A 235 2.00 -8.04 -4.13
N VAL A 236 2.32 -8.13 -5.42
CA VAL A 236 2.82 -9.40 -6.02
C VAL A 236 4.10 -9.83 -5.32
N TRP A 237 5.08 -8.94 -5.19
CA TRP A 237 6.34 -9.25 -4.51
C TRP A 237 6.17 -9.55 -3.02
N GLU A 238 5.14 -8.99 -2.37
CA GLU A 238 4.81 -9.34 -0.98
C GLU A 238 4.23 -10.74 -0.85
N MET A 239 3.37 -11.15 -1.77
CA MET A 239 2.85 -12.52 -1.83
C MET A 239 3.94 -13.55 -2.17
N GLU A 240 4.95 -13.13 -2.92
CA GLU A 240 6.15 -13.92 -3.23
C GLU A 240 7.20 -13.88 -2.10
N HIS A 241 6.93 -13.19 -0.98
CA HIS A 241 7.87 -13.03 0.15
C HIS A 241 9.25 -12.51 -0.30
N LEU A 242 9.28 -11.45 -1.13
CA LEU A 242 10.52 -10.88 -1.65
C LEU A 242 11.45 -10.44 -0.51
N GLU A 243 12.61 -11.05 -0.45
CA GLU A 243 13.69 -10.78 0.52
C GLU A 243 15.00 -10.46 -0.20
N ILE A 244 15.85 -9.65 0.43
CA ILE A 244 17.24 -9.43 0.04
C ILE A 244 18.09 -9.90 1.21
N ASP A 245 19.01 -10.83 0.97
CA ASP A 245 19.88 -11.44 2.01
C ASP A 245 19.10 -11.97 3.24
N GLY A 246 17.90 -12.52 2.98
CA GLY A 246 17.01 -13.06 4.01
C GLY A 246 16.25 -12.02 4.83
N ILE A 247 16.28 -10.74 4.42
CA ILE A 247 15.55 -9.64 5.04
C ILE A 247 14.40 -9.23 4.14
N THR A 248 13.19 -9.19 4.67
CA THR A 248 12.01 -8.72 3.93
C THR A 248 12.16 -7.25 3.53
N VAL A 249 11.98 -6.97 2.24
CA VAL A 249 12.07 -5.61 1.71
C VAL A 249 10.87 -4.77 2.21
N PRO A 250 11.09 -3.56 2.74
CA PRO A 250 10.01 -2.67 3.16
C PRO A 250 9.02 -2.36 2.04
N HIS A 251 7.73 -2.22 2.40
CA HIS A 251 6.64 -1.98 1.45
C HIS A 251 6.93 -0.82 0.50
N GLY A 252 7.20 0.35 1.04
CA GLY A 252 7.39 1.56 0.23
C GLY A 252 8.62 1.53 -0.69
N ILE A 253 9.64 0.71 -0.39
CA ILE A 253 10.78 0.48 -1.32
C ILE A 253 10.27 -0.25 -2.58
N LYS A 254 9.45 -1.29 -2.42
CA LYS A 254 8.82 -2.02 -3.54
C LYS A 254 7.86 -1.12 -4.31
N VAL A 255 7.08 -0.32 -3.60
CA VAL A 255 6.16 0.67 -4.18
C VAL A 255 6.91 1.73 -4.98
N GLY A 256 8.10 2.19 -4.52
CA GLY A 256 8.95 3.13 -5.25
C GLY A 256 9.40 2.58 -6.62
N ILE A 257 9.76 1.30 -6.69
CA ILE A 257 10.05 0.64 -7.99
C ILE A 257 8.76 0.51 -8.82
N GLY A 258 7.65 0.16 -8.20
CA GLY A 258 6.34 0.14 -8.86
C GLY A 258 5.97 1.50 -9.45
N LEU A 259 6.20 2.58 -8.71
CA LEU A 259 5.98 3.97 -9.14
C LEU A 259 6.78 4.29 -10.41
N LEU A 260 8.10 4.02 -10.44
CA LEU A 260 8.92 4.23 -11.64
C LEU A 260 8.43 3.41 -12.82
N THR A 261 8.08 2.14 -12.57
CA THR A 261 7.56 1.24 -13.58
C THR A 261 6.26 1.75 -14.18
N ILE A 262 5.30 2.12 -13.34
CA ILE A 262 3.97 2.58 -13.80
C ILE A 262 4.03 3.98 -14.38
N SER A 263 4.88 4.87 -13.88
CA SER A 263 5.11 6.17 -14.51
C SER A 263 5.57 6.02 -15.97
N ALA A 264 6.63 5.22 -16.19
CA ALA A 264 7.12 4.97 -17.56
C ALA A 264 6.08 4.24 -18.43
N PHE A 265 5.39 3.23 -17.87
CA PHE A 265 4.33 2.50 -18.56
C PHE A 265 3.19 3.44 -18.99
N THR A 266 2.79 4.36 -18.09
CA THR A 266 1.73 5.33 -18.38
C THR A 266 2.15 6.25 -19.53
N PHE A 267 3.37 6.77 -19.55
CA PHE A 267 3.84 7.62 -20.66
C PHE A 267 3.74 6.89 -22.02
N LEU A 268 4.12 5.60 -22.11
CA LEU A 268 3.96 4.82 -23.33
C LEU A 268 2.48 4.70 -23.73
N VAL A 269 1.59 4.45 -22.77
CA VAL A 269 0.15 4.37 -23.03
C VAL A 269 -0.40 5.71 -23.51
N LEU A 270 0.04 6.86 -22.93
CA LEU A 270 -0.41 8.19 -23.35
C LEU A 270 -0.07 8.50 -24.81
N ASP A 271 1.09 8.06 -25.29
CA ASP A 271 1.48 8.24 -26.68
C ASP A 271 0.52 7.51 -27.64
N HIS A 272 0.11 6.29 -27.26
CA HIS A 272 -0.92 5.56 -28.00
C HIS A 272 -2.29 6.23 -27.92
N MET A 273 -2.71 6.69 -26.71
CA MET A 273 -3.98 7.39 -26.53
C MET A 273 -4.11 8.63 -27.42
N ARG A 274 -3.06 9.42 -27.59
CA ARG A 274 -3.06 10.61 -28.46
C ARG A 274 -3.35 10.30 -29.91
N ASN A 275 -3.06 9.08 -30.34
CA ASN A 275 -3.40 8.60 -31.68
C ASN A 275 -4.85 8.12 -31.81
N GLY A 276 -5.58 7.98 -30.70
CA GLY A 276 -6.94 7.45 -30.60
C GLY A 276 -6.93 5.91 -30.57
N ILE A 277 -7.96 5.35 -29.95
CA ILE A 277 -8.18 3.90 -29.92
C ILE A 277 -9.14 3.52 -31.03
N SER A 278 -8.76 2.57 -31.87
CA SER A 278 -9.62 2.03 -32.93
C SER A 278 -10.39 0.82 -32.39
N LEU A 279 -11.72 0.85 -32.47
CA LEU A 279 -12.56 -0.28 -32.07
C LEU A 279 -12.25 -1.56 -32.87
N ASP A 280 -11.91 -1.42 -34.14
CA ASP A 280 -11.58 -2.55 -35.02
C ASP A 280 -10.23 -3.20 -34.65
N ALA A 281 -9.38 -2.49 -33.93
CA ALA A 281 -8.08 -2.97 -33.45
C ALA A 281 -8.10 -3.52 -32.02
N LEU A 282 -9.23 -3.45 -31.33
CA LEU A 282 -9.35 -3.99 -29.99
C LEU A 282 -9.16 -5.52 -29.99
N PRO A 283 -8.41 -6.07 -29.05
CA PRO A 283 -8.24 -7.50 -28.96
C PRO A 283 -9.57 -8.19 -28.58
N LYS A 284 -9.70 -9.44 -28.98
CA LYS A 284 -10.81 -10.26 -28.49
C LYS A 284 -10.60 -10.57 -27.01
N ILE A 285 -11.58 -10.22 -26.17
CA ILE A 285 -11.54 -10.53 -24.75
C ILE A 285 -11.62 -12.05 -24.57
N PRO A 286 -10.69 -12.67 -23.79
CA PRO A 286 -10.70 -14.10 -23.54
C PRO A 286 -11.94 -14.52 -22.75
N GLY A 287 -12.42 -15.75 -22.98
CA GLY A 287 -13.45 -16.32 -22.12
C GLY A 287 -12.93 -16.64 -20.71
N PRO A 288 -13.85 -16.87 -19.74
CA PRO A 288 -13.47 -17.14 -18.34
C PRO A 288 -12.50 -18.32 -18.18
N GLU A 289 -12.67 -19.39 -18.96
CA GLU A 289 -11.79 -20.58 -18.92
C GLU A 289 -10.36 -20.25 -19.37
N ALA A 290 -10.21 -19.48 -20.48
CA ALA A 290 -8.91 -19.06 -20.95
C ALA A 290 -8.21 -18.11 -19.95
N ARG A 291 -8.99 -17.21 -19.31
CA ARG A 291 -8.48 -16.32 -18.27
C ARG A 291 -8.03 -17.10 -17.03
N ALA A 292 -8.81 -18.10 -16.60
CA ALA A 292 -8.43 -18.98 -15.48
C ALA A 292 -7.14 -19.76 -15.77
N GLN A 293 -6.97 -20.27 -17.01
CA GLN A 293 -5.76 -20.93 -17.43
C GLN A 293 -4.52 -20.01 -17.42
N GLU A 294 -4.69 -18.75 -17.86
CA GLU A 294 -3.62 -17.75 -17.80
C GLU A 294 -3.20 -17.49 -16.34
N VAL A 295 -4.16 -17.28 -15.43
CA VAL A 295 -3.88 -17.13 -13.99
C VAL A 295 -3.13 -18.35 -13.45
N ALA A 296 -3.59 -19.56 -13.77
CA ALA A 296 -2.95 -20.81 -13.34
C ALA A 296 -1.48 -20.90 -13.76
N GLN A 297 -1.18 -20.51 -14.99
CA GLN A 297 0.19 -20.52 -15.51
C GLN A 297 1.08 -19.48 -14.84
N LEU A 298 0.59 -18.23 -14.71
CA LEU A 298 1.34 -17.12 -14.14
C LEU A 298 1.57 -17.28 -12.63
N CYS A 299 0.61 -17.86 -11.92
CA CYS A 299 0.60 -17.97 -10.46
C CYS A 299 1.00 -19.38 -9.96
N ALA A 300 1.49 -20.28 -10.82
CA ALA A 300 1.85 -21.65 -10.45
C ALA A 300 2.91 -21.76 -9.33
N HIS A 301 3.72 -20.72 -9.15
CA HIS A 301 4.73 -20.62 -8.10
C HIS A 301 4.18 -20.14 -6.74
N LEU A 302 2.95 -19.63 -6.71
CA LEU A 302 2.30 -19.15 -5.49
C LEU A 302 1.56 -20.27 -4.75
N PRO A 303 1.34 -20.14 -3.44
CA PRO A 303 0.46 -21.04 -2.69
C PRO A 303 -0.95 -21.11 -3.28
N VAL A 304 -1.59 -22.27 -3.19
CA VAL A 304 -2.94 -22.50 -3.76
C VAL A 304 -3.98 -21.50 -3.28
N SER A 305 -3.91 -21.07 -2.01
CA SER A 305 -4.84 -20.06 -1.46
C SER A 305 -4.68 -18.70 -2.15
N ALA A 306 -3.44 -18.25 -2.37
CA ALA A 306 -3.15 -17.00 -3.07
C ALA A 306 -3.59 -17.10 -4.55
N TYR A 307 -3.24 -18.18 -5.22
CA TYR A 307 -3.66 -18.45 -6.61
C TYR A 307 -5.20 -18.36 -6.78
N ARG A 308 -5.97 -19.06 -5.93
CA ARG A 308 -7.44 -19.04 -6.00
C ARG A 308 -8.04 -17.64 -5.77
N ALA A 309 -7.48 -16.89 -4.83
CA ALA A 309 -7.93 -15.51 -4.60
C ALA A 309 -7.64 -14.60 -5.81
N ILE A 310 -6.50 -14.78 -6.47
CA ILE A 310 -6.17 -14.06 -7.71
C ILE A 310 -7.12 -14.46 -8.84
N GLU A 311 -7.41 -15.75 -9.00
CA GLU A 311 -8.34 -16.26 -10.01
C GLU A 311 -9.74 -15.66 -9.83
N GLU A 312 -10.27 -15.66 -8.60
CA GLU A 312 -11.56 -15.06 -8.27
C GLU A 312 -11.63 -13.58 -8.67
N VAL A 313 -10.60 -12.79 -8.31
CA VAL A 313 -10.53 -11.37 -8.67
C VAL A 313 -10.41 -11.19 -10.18
N ALA A 314 -9.52 -11.94 -10.84
CA ALA A 314 -9.29 -11.84 -12.28
C ALA A 314 -10.55 -12.17 -13.11
N LEU A 315 -11.35 -13.15 -12.64
CA LEU A 315 -12.61 -13.50 -13.28
C LEU A 315 -13.72 -12.48 -12.97
N SER A 316 -13.78 -11.96 -11.74
CA SER A 316 -14.80 -10.98 -11.35
C SER A 316 -14.68 -9.64 -12.09
N LYS A 317 -13.48 -9.26 -12.49
CA LYS A 317 -13.23 -8.03 -13.26
C LYS A 317 -13.18 -8.21 -14.77
N LEU A 318 -13.32 -9.45 -15.27
CA LEU A 318 -13.25 -9.76 -16.69
C LEU A 318 -14.43 -9.11 -17.44
N PRO A 319 -14.19 -8.12 -18.33
CA PRO A 319 -15.26 -7.47 -19.06
C PRO A 319 -15.78 -8.36 -20.21
N THR A 320 -16.98 -8.07 -20.68
CA THR A 320 -17.46 -8.62 -21.96
C THR A 320 -16.86 -7.80 -23.13
N GLN A 321 -16.86 -8.36 -24.34
CA GLN A 321 -16.44 -7.61 -25.54
C GLN A 321 -17.34 -6.38 -25.77
N GLU A 322 -18.64 -6.50 -25.50
CA GLU A 322 -19.59 -5.40 -25.60
C GLU A 322 -19.21 -4.26 -24.65
N THR A 323 -18.95 -4.57 -23.36
CA THR A 323 -18.51 -3.60 -22.36
C THR A 323 -17.23 -2.88 -22.80
N VAL A 324 -16.26 -3.60 -23.38
CA VAL A 324 -15.01 -3.01 -23.87
C VAL A 324 -15.27 -2.09 -25.06
N ASN A 325 -16.08 -2.54 -26.02
CA ASN A 325 -16.44 -1.73 -27.19
C ASN A 325 -17.17 -0.44 -26.80
N GLU A 326 -18.11 -0.51 -25.84
CA GLU A 326 -18.81 0.68 -25.32
C GLU A 326 -17.86 1.61 -24.58
N ARG A 327 -16.96 1.06 -23.73
CA ARG A 327 -15.97 1.82 -22.94
C ARG A 327 -15.02 2.62 -23.81
N TYR A 328 -14.64 2.11 -24.97
CA TYR A 328 -13.63 2.75 -25.85
C TYR A 328 -14.22 3.47 -27.05
N ASN A 329 -15.54 3.63 -27.11
CA ASN A 329 -16.21 4.32 -28.21
C ASN A 329 -16.16 5.85 -28.04
N TYR A 330 -14.97 6.42 -28.09
CA TYR A 330 -14.76 7.86 -28.04
C TYR A 330 -13.97 8.36 -29.23
N GLU A 331 -14.18 9.64 -29.57
CA GLU A 331 -13.42 10.30 -30.62
C GLU A 331 -11.96 10.52 -30.22
N ARG A 332 -11.06 10.59 -31.18
CA ARG A 332 -9.61 10.83 -30.96
C ARG A 332 -9.33 12.10 -30.11
N LYS A 333 -10.14 13.15 -30.26
CA LYS A 333 -10.00 14.39 -29.47
C LYS A 333 -10.21 14.14 -27.98
N TRP A 334 -11.15 13.28 -27.64
CA TRP A 334 -11.42 12.91 -26.24
C TRP A 334 -10.20 12.21 -25.62
N TYR A 335 -9.60 11.27 -26.35
CA TYR A 335 -8.39 10.58 -25.90
C TYR A 335 -7.21 11.51 -25.70
N ARG A 336 -7.00 12.49 -26.61
CA ARG A 336 -5.96 13.49 -26.45
C ARG A 336 -6.16 14.32 -25.19
N ASN A 337 -7.37 14.82 -24.96
CA ASN A 337 -7.67 15.60 -23.77
C ASN A 337 -7.47 14.80 -22.49
N LEU A 338 -7.84 13.52 -22.47
CA LEU A 338 -7.61 12.64 -21.35
C LEU A 338 -6.11 12.38 -21.13
N ALA A 339 -5.37 12.10 -22.19
CA ALA A 339 -3.91 11.91 -22.11
C ALA A 339 -3.22 13.14 -21.53
N ASP A 340 -3.56 14.33 -22.01
CA ASP A 340 -3.01 15.59 -21.50
C ASP A 340 -3.38 15.82 -20.02
N LYS A 341 -4.62 15.49 -19.61
CA LYS A 341 -5.05 15.57 -18.20
C LYS A 341 -4.24 14.59 -17.31
N ILE A 342 -4.03 13.35 -17.76
CA ILE A 342 -3.24 12.36 -17.01
C ILE A 342 -1.78 12.80 -16.92
N GLU A 343 -1.20 13.32 -18.03
CA GLU A 343 0.19 13.77 -18.06
C GLU A 343 0.46 14.88 -17.05
N THR A 344 -0.49 15.81 -16.82
CA THR A 344 -0.34 16.86 -15.78
C THR A 344 -0.22 16.31 -14.37
N GLN A 345 -0.63 15.06 -14.13
CA GLN A 345 -0.53 14.37 -12.84
C GLN A 345 0.84 13.69 -12.66
N LEU A 346 1.57 13.46 -13.74
CA LEU A 346 2.83 12.72 -13.73
C LEU A 346 4.03 13.67 -13.55
N VAL A 347 5.13 13.10 -13.09
CA VAL A 347 6.46 13.71 -13.09
C VAL A 347 7.30 13.01 -14.16
N PRO A 348 8.10 13.73 -14.97
CA PRO A 348 8.98 13.11 -15.96
C PRO A 348 9.86 12.02 -15.34
N PHE A 349 10.04 10.90 -16.06
CA PHE A 349 10.67 9.69 -15.54
C PHE A 349 12.05 9.93 -14.91
N GLU A 350 12.95 10.64 -15.58
CA GLU A 350 14.31 10.90 -15.08
C GLU A 350 14.31 11.83 -13.85
N GLU A 351 13.38 12.78 -13.78
CA GLU A 351 13.20 13.64 -12.62
C GLU A 351 12.71 12.82 -11.43
N LEU A 352 11.68 11.99 -11.62
CA LEU A 352 11.11 11.10 -10.61
C LEU A 352 12.15 10.12 -10.09
N LYS A 353 12.93 9.51 -10.99
CA LYS A 353 14.05 8.63 -10.65
C LYS A 353 15.10 9.34 -9.81
N GLY A 354 15.45 10.58 -10.19
CA GLY A 354 16.35 11.43 -9.40
C GLY A 354 15.81 11.78 -8.01
N MET A 355 14.50 12.04 -7.89
CA MET A 355 13.85 12.29 -6.60
C MET A 355 13.94 11.07 -5.68
N LEU A 356 13.61 9.89 -6.17
CA LEU A 356 13.68 8.63 -5.43
C LEU A 356 15.12 8.29 -5.01
N ALA A 357 16.08 8.44 -5.91
CA ALA A 357 17.49 8.20 -5.61
C ALA A 357 18.03 9.11 -4.48
N ARG A 358 17.70 10.41 -4.52
CA ARG A 358 18.08 11.35 -3.44
C ARG A 358 17.47 10.99 -2.09
N ALA A 359 16.28 10.41 -2.08
CA ALA A 359 15.62 9.94 -0.86
C ALA A 359 16.14 8.57 -0.37
N GLY A 360 17.08 7.95 -1.08
CA GLY A 360 17.65 6.64 -0.74
C GLY A 360 16.76 5.46 -1.14
N CYS A 361 15.79 5.67 -2.03
CA CYS A 361 15.00 4.60 -2.61
C CYS A 361 15.80 3.87 -3.69
N PHE A 362 15.49 2.59 -3.90
CA PHE A 362 15.94 1.86 -5.08
C PHE A 362 15.28 2.42 -6.34
N THR A 363 15.98 2.34 -7.47
CA THR A 363 15.54 2.88 -8.76
C THR A 363 15.53 1.86 -9.88
N SER A 364 15.86 0.61 -9.56
CA SER A 364 15.83 -0.50 -10.50
C SER A 364 15.32 -1.79 -9.82
N PRO A 365 14.49 -2.60 -10.49
CA PRO A 365 14.09 -3.92 -10.00
C PRO A 365 15.29 -4.85 -9.69
N ARG A 366 16.41 -4.65 -10.38
CA ARG A 366 17.66 -5.43 -10.14
C ARG A 366 18.20 -5.24 -8.73
N GLU A 367 18.03 -4.06 -8.14
CA GLU A 367 18.43 -3.79 -6.75
C GLU A 367 17.60 -4.59 -5.73
N LEU A 368 16.41 -5.05 -6.14
CA LEU A 368 15.56 -5.97 -5.38
C LEU A 368 15.88 -7.45 -5.63
N GLY A 369 16.87 -7.77 -6.46
CA GLY A 369 17.12 -9.14 -6.89
C GLY A 369 16.05 -9.71 -7.84
N VAL A 370 15.25 -8.84 -8.45
CA VAL A 370 14.24 -9.22 -9.44
C VAL A 370 14.89 -9.29 -10.81
N ASP A 371 14.80 -10.43 -11.48
CA ASP A 371 15.26 -10.62 -12.85
C ASP A 371 14.20 -10.23 -13.88
N ARG A 372 14.61 -10.20 -15.16
CA ARG A 372 13.75 -9.82 -16.29
C ARG A 372 12.46 -10.66 -16.36
N SER A 373 12.56 -11.96 -16.19
CA SER A 373 11.43 -12.88 -16.33
C SER A 373 10.41 -12.71 -15.18
N ARG A 374 10.92 -12.57 -13.96
CA ARG A 374 10.11 -12.30 -12.77
C ARG A 374 9.42 -10.94 -12.87
N PHE A 375 10.13 -9.91 -13.35
CA PHE A 375 9.57 -8.57 -13.53
C PHE A 375 8.39 -8.56 -14.51
N LEU A 376 8.56 -9.17 -15.69
CA LEU A 376 7.49 -9.27 -16.69
C LEU A 376 6.28 -10.07 -16.15
N ARG A 377 6.53 -11.19 -15.47
CA ARG A 377 5.47 -11.97 -14.81
C ARG A 377 4.76 -11.14 -13.75
N THR A 378 5.48 -10.35 -12.95
CA THR A 378 4.91 -9.45 -11.95
C THR A 378 3.92 -8.45 -12.56
N LEU A 379 4.26 -7.82 -13.69
CA LEU A 379 3.35 -6.89 -14.38
C LEU A 379 2.04 -7.58 -14.78
N LYS A 380 2.12 -8.79 -15.34
CA LYS A 380 0.93 -9.57 -15.73
C LYS A 380 0.06 -9.93 -14.53
N ILE A 381 0.65 -10.41 -13.44
CA ILE A 381 -0.08 -10.74 -12.22
C ILE A 381 -0.67 -9.48 -11.57
N ALA A 382 0.05 -8.36 -11.57
CA ALA A 382 -0.41 -7.10 -11.00
C ALA A 382 -1.74 -6.63 -11.61
N GLN A 383 -1.95 -6.81 -12.92
CA GLN A 383 -3.22 -6.51 -13.58
C GLN A 383 -4.39 -7.35 -13.04
N MET A 384 -4.12 -8.53 -12.41
CA MET A 384 -5.14 -9.51 -12.02
C MET A 384 -5.56 -9.45 -10.56
N ILE A 385 -4.76 -8.86 -9.65
CA ILE A 385 -4.90 -9.06 -8.20
C ILE A 385 -5.88 -8.13 -7.48
N ARG A 386 -6.46 -7.15 -8.16
CA ARG A 386 -7.45 -6.22 -7.60
C ARG A 386 -8.52 -5.86 -8.62
N SER A 387 -9.73 -5.59 -8.13
CA SER A 387 -10.86 -5.18 -8.98
C SER A 387 -10.77 -3.74 -9.48
N ARG A 388 -9.91 -2.89 -8.88
CA ARG A 388 -9.76 -1.49 -9.32
C ARG A 388 -9.22 -1.39 -10.74
N TYR A 389 -9.72 -0.42 -11.47
CA TYR A 389 -9.29 -0.12 -12.82
C TYR A 389 -8.04 0.77 -12.81
N THR A 390 -7.02 0.40 -13.58
CA THR A 390 -5.72 1.05 -13.66
C THR A 390 -5.22 1.15 -15.11
N VAL A 391 -4.09 1.80 -15.33
CA VAL A 391 -3.43 1.84 -16.64
C VAL A 391 -3.08 0.45 -17.18
N LEU A 392 -2.85 -0.54 -16.30
CA LEU A 392 -2.62 -1.93 -16.72
C LEU A 392 -3.89 -2.55 -17.33
N ASP A 393 -5.06 -2.23 -16.80
CA ASP A 393 -6.35 -2.69 -17.35
C ASP A 393 -6.63 -2.02 -18.69
N PHE A 394 -6.41 -0.70 -18.78
CA PHE A 394 -6.53 0.02 -20.04
C PHE A 394 -5.64 -0.60 -21.12
N ALA A 395 -4.37 -0.82 -20.82
CA ALA A 395 -3.44 -1.40 -21.76
C ALA A 395 -3.83 -2.83 -22.18
N TRP A 396 -4.31 -3.64 -21.22
CA TRP A 396 -4.74 -5.00 -21.50
C TRP A 396 -6.00 -5.03 -22.40
N GLU A 397 -7.00 -4.24 -22.09
CA GLU A 397 -8.25 -4.15 -22.86
C GLU A 397 -8.05 -3.56 -24.26
N THR A 398 -7.02 -2.71 -24.45
CA THR A 398 -6.71 -2.08 -25.76
C THR A 398 -5.61 -2.81 -26.55
N GLY A 399 -5.05 -3.91 -26.00
CA GLY A 399 -4.02 -4.70 -26.67
C GLY A 399 -2.61 -4.09 -26.59
N LEU A 400 -2.41 -3.03 -25.79
CA LEU A 400 -1.11 -2.36 -25.64
C LEU A 400 -0.22 -3.01 -24.58
N PHE A 401 -0.78 -3.91 -23.74
CA PHE A 401 -0.10 -4.40 -22.54
C PHE A 401 1.24 -5.07 -22.85
N GLU A 402 1.26 -6.02 -23.81
CA GLU A 402 2.47 -6.80 -24.08
C GLU A 402 3.60 -5.91 -24.65
N SER A 403 3.28 -5.01 -25.59
CA SER A 403 4.29 -4.10 -26.15
C SER A 403 4.85 -3.14 -25.10
N CYS A 404 3.98 -2.51 -24.29
CA CYS A 404 4.43 -1.62 -23.22
C CYS A 404 5.22 -2.38 -22.15
N ALA A 405 4.79 -3.58 -21.76
CA ALA A 405 5.50 -4.38 -20.76
C ALA A 405 6.90 -4.81 -21.22
N GLU A 406 7.07 -5.19 -22.49
CA GLU A 406 8.38 -5.52 -23.06
C GLU A 406 9.29 -4.29 -23.14
N GLU A 407 8.77 -3.13 -23.56
CA GLU A 407 9.53 -1.89 -23.62
C GLU A 407 10.00 -1.43 -22.24
N ILE A 408 9.12 -1.42 -21.25
CA ILE A 408 9.50 -1.11 -19.85
C ILE A 408 10.50 -2.11 -19.32
N THR A 409 10.32 -3.40 -19.63
CA THR A 409 11.29 -4.41 -19.23
C THR A 409 12.67 -4.14 -19.84
N ALA A 410 12.74 -3.72 -21.09
CA ALA A 410 14.00 -3.37 -21.75
C ALA A 410 14.65 -2.10 -21.15
N MET A 411 13.87 -1.16 -20.57
CA MET A 411 14.42 0.02 -19.89
C MET A 411 15.17 -0.35 -18.60
N PHE A 412 14.78 -1.41 -17.92
CA PHE A 412 15.37 -1.82 -16.63
C PHE A 412 16.41 -2.93 -16.76
N PHE A 413 16.40 -3.72 -17.85
CA PHE A 413 17.22 -4.91 -18.09
C PHE A 413 17.93 -4.91 -19.43
#